data_300158b205e541fe592dbd6dd7c9042d
#
_entry.id   300158b205e541fe592dbd6dd7c9042d
#
_cell.length_a   1.000
_cell.length_b   1.000
_cell.length_c   1.000
_cell.angle_alpha   90.00
_cell.angle_beta   90.00
_cell.angle_gamma   90.00
#
_symmetry.space_group_name_H-M   'P 1'
#
loop_
_entity.id
_entity.type
_entity.pdbx_description
1 polymer ?
#
loop_
_entity_poly.entity_id
_entity_poly.type
_entity_poly.pdbx_seq_one_letter_code
_entity_poly.pdbx_strand_id
1 'polypeptide(L)'
;MRPPSGREFAGIRETLRERNLHTVCEEANCPNLGECWSGGAGTGEGEGGTATFMLMGDRCSRACNFCDVQTGGMEPLDPDEPANVADAIAEIGLDYVVLTSVDRDDLPDQGAGHFAETIREIKARHPGILVEVLIPDFQGEERLVRKIIDADPDVIAHNVETVSRLQFPVRDRRAGYEQSLSVLEQVERKSDIYTKTSIMLGHGEYDHEIYQTMADLRERGVDIVTLGQYLRPSMDHLEVQHYDHPDKYETWRRVAEEELGFLYCASGPMVRSSYKAGELFVDAILREGKDVETARADARRQQSPQTES
;
A
#
# COMPACT_ATOMS: atom_id res chain seq x y z
N MET A 1 10.45 -11.66 16.82
CA MET A 1 9.88 -12.21 15.57
C MET A 1 9.81 -13.72 15.67
N ARG A 2 8.66 -14.32 15.40
CA ARG A 2 8.57 -15.78 15.22
C ARG A 2 9.04 -16.10 13.80
N PRO A 3 9.92 -17.10 13.60
CA PRO A 3 10.23 -17.52 12.24
C PRO A 3 8.96 -18.05 11.57
N PRO A 4 8.76 -17.77 10.28
CA PRO A 4 7.62 -18.28 9.55
C PRO A 4 7.62 -19.81 9.61
N SER A 5 6.56 -20.38 10.17
CA SER A 5 6.45 -21.84 10.36
C SER A 5 4.97 -22.24 10.40
N GLY A 6 4.62 -23.33 9.72
CA GLY A 6 3.28 -23.89 9.68
C GLY A 6 2.96 -24.51 8.32
N ARG A 7 1.94 -25.37 8.26
CA ARG A 7 1.46 -25.97 7.00
C ARG A 7 0.86 -24.94 6.08
N GLU A 8 0.21 -23.91 6.63
CA GLU A 8 -0.41 -22.79 5.89
C GLU A 8 0.64 -21.96 5.17
N PHE A 9 1.70 -21.55 5.88
CA PHE A 9 2.85 -20.87 5.29
C PHE A 9 3.47 -21.64 4.13
N ALA A 10 3.67 -22.96 4.33
CA ALA A 10 4.25 -23.83 3.29
C ALA A 10 3.31 -23.94 2.07
N GLY A 11 1.99 -24.03 2.29
CA GLY A 11 0.99 -24.08 1.24
C GLY A 11 0.95 -22.80 0.40
N ILE A 12 0.88 -21.61 1.03
CA ILE A 12 0.91 -20.32 0.31
C ILE A 12 2.16 -20.23 -0.57
N ARG A 13 3.33 -20.58 0.00
CA ARG A 13 4.60 -20.52 -0.72
C ARG A 13 4.67 -21.51 -1.89
N GLU A 14 4.08 -22.70 -1.77
CA GLU A 14 3.98 -23.69 -2.83
C GLU A 14 3.10 -23.19 -3.96
N THR A 15 1.90 -22.68 -3.65
CA THR A 15 0.95 -22.07 -4.61
C THR A 15 1.60 -20.94 -5.41
N LEU A 16 2.33 -20.04 -4.74
CA LEU A 16 3.02 -18.93 -5.41
C LEU A 16 4.10 -19.41 -6.38
N ARG A 17 4.93 -20.39 -5.96
CA ARG A 17 6.00 -20.94 -6.79
C ARG A 17 5.50 -21.71 -8.00
N GLU A 18 4.46 -22.52 -7.83
CA GLU A 18 3.87 -23.30 -8.91
C GLU A 18 3.31 -22.42 -10.02
N ARG A 19 2.88 -21.18 -9.68
CA ARG A 19 2.32 -20.20 -10.61
C ARG A 19 3.28 -19.10 -11.03
N ASN A 20 4.56 -19.20 -10.62
CA ASN A 20 5.57 -18.17 -10.87
C ASN A 20 5.13 -16.77 -10.41
N LEU A 21 4.51 -16.69 -9.23
CA LEU A 21 4.04 -15.44 -8.62
C LEU A 21 5.00 -14.95 -7.55
N HIS A 22 5.12 -13.62 -7.46
CA HIS A 22 5.98 -12.92 -6.50
C HIS A 22 5.16 -12.21 -5.43
N THR A 23 5.75 -12.06 -4.24
CA THR A 23 5.17 -11.23 -3.17
C THR A 23 6.19 -10.28 -2.61
N VAL A 24 5.78 -9.05 -2.28
CA VAL A 24 6.62 -8.10 -1.54
C VAL A 24 7.07 -8.66 -0.20
N CYS A 25 6.26 -9.54 0.37
CA CYS A 25 6.57 -10.19 1.64
C CYS A 25 7.87 -11.01 1.57
N GLU A 26 8.13 -11.69 0.44
CA GLU A 26 9.37 -12.43 0.20
C GLU A 26 10.46 -11.53 -0.40
N GLU A 27 10.17 -10.81 -1.48
CA GLU A 27 11.17 -10.05 -2.25
C GLU A 27 11.75 -8.84 -1.49
N ALA A 28 10.97 -8.23 -0.61
CA ALA A 28 11.44 -7.12 0.23
C ALA A 28 11.84 -7.56 1.65
N ASN A 29 12.03 -8.86 1.91
CA ASN A 29 12.41 -9.40 3.22
C ASN A 29 11.56 -8.85 4.38
N CYS A 30 10.23 -8.83 4.20
CA CYS A 30 9.30 -8.20 5.13
C CYS A 30 9.37 -8.84 6.53
N PRO A 31 9.61 -8.07 7.60
CA PRO A 31 9.70 -8.62 8.95
C PRO A 31 8.38 -9.19 9.46
N ASN A 32 7.25 -8.82 8.84
CA ASN A 32 5.91 -9.23 9.26
C ASN A 32 5.40 -10.49 8.52
N LEU A 33 6.19 -11.04 7.59
CA LEU A 33 5.82 -12.21 6.76
C LEU A 33 5.18 -13.33 7.56
N GLY A 34 5.84 -13.72 8.69
CA GLY A 34 5.36 -14.81 9.54
C GLY A 34 4.03 -14.52 10.23
N GLU A 35 3.73 -13.27 10.53
CA GLU A 35 2.48 -12.84 11.15
C GLU A 35 1.34 -12.74 10.11
N CYS A 36 1.59 -12.09 8.99
CA CYS A 36 0.60 -11.91 7.93
C CYS A 36 0.13 -13.25 7.30
N TRP A 37 1.02 -14.23 7.20
CA TRP A 37 0.72 -15.54 6.59
C TRP A 37 0.30 -16.62 7.59
N SER A 38 0.36 -16.36 8.91
CA SER A 38 -0.06 -17.34 9.95
C SER A 38 -1.51 -17.12 10.42
N GLY A 39 -2.14 -16.00 10.10
CA GLY A 39 -3.49 -15.65 10.52
C GLY A 39 -4.60 -16.10 9.56
N GLY A 40 -4.24 -16.79 8.47
CA GLY A 40 -5.15 -17.13 7.40
C GLY A 40 -5.89 -18.42 7.53
N ALA A 41 -6.67 -18.95 6.90
CA ALA A 41 -7.28 -20.26 6.63
C ALA A 41 -7.40 -21.19 7.82
N GLY A 42 -8.37 -21.00 8.71
CA GLY A 42 -8.82 -22.11 9.54
C GLY A 42 -9.20 -21.90 10.99
N THR A 43 -9.14 -20.69 11.53
CA THR A 43 -9.53 -20.47 12.93
C THR A 43 -11.00 -20.06 13.15
N GLY A 44 -11.80 -19.98 12.10
CA GLY A 44 -13.26 -19.85 12.21
C GLY A 44 -13.80 -18.51 12.74
N GLU A 45 -12.94 -17.55 13.01
CA GLU A 45 -13.32 -16.23 13.53
C GLU A 45 -12.66 -15.12 12.70
N GLY A 46 -12.98 -15.01 11.40
CA GLY A 46 -12.87 -13.75 10.63
C GLY A 46 -11.48 -13.12 10.43
N GLU A 47 -10.39 -13.77 10.79
CA GLU A 47 -9.03 -13.26 10.60
C GLU A 47 -8.41 -13.85 9.33
N GLY A 48 -8.84 -13.38 8.17
CA GLY A 48 -8.23 -13.70 6.89
C GLY A 48 -6.79 -13.17 6.82
N GLY A 49 -5.82 -14.00 6.40
CA GLY A 49 -4.44 -13.54 6.16
C GLY A 49 -4.40 -12.47 5.06
N THR A 50 -3.43 -11.57 5.13
CA THR A 50 -3.17 -10.58 4.07
C THR A 50 -1.97 -11.00 3.25
N ALA A 51 -2.14 -11.16 1.94
CA ALA A 51 -1.04 -11.35 1.01
C ALA A 51 -0.90 -10.12 0.10
N THR A 52 0.36 -9.72 -0.15
CA THR A 52 0.68 -8.62 -1.07
C THR A 52 1.40 -9.20 -2.27
N PHE A 53 0.65 -9.38 -3.36
CA PHE A 53 1.22 -9.84 -4.63
C PHE A 53 2.00 -8.71 -5.30
N MET A 54 3.16 -9.06 -5.85
CA MET A 54 4.01 -8.15 -6.61
C MET A 54 3.94 -8.52 -8.08
N LEU A 55 3.27 -7.72 -8.87
CA LEU A 55 3.02 -7.93 -10.28
C LEU A 55 4.22 -7.55 -11.15
N MET A 56 4.27 -8.13 -12.35
CA MET A 56 5.24 -7.79 -13.40
C MET A 56 6.68 -8.21 -13.09
N GLY A 57 6.84 -9.25 -12.25
CA GLY A 57 8.11 -9.86 -11.91
C GLY A 57 8.78 -9.26 -10.68
N ASP A 58 10.06 -9.60 -10.48
CA ASP A 58 10.88 -9.30 -9.31
C ASP A 58 11.93 -8.19 -9.54
N ARG A 59 11.89 -7.51 -10.70
CA ARG A 59 12.89 -6.51 -11.09
C ARG A 59 12.25 -5.17 -11.41
N CYS A 60 12.75 -4.12 -10.75
CA CYS A 60 12.26 -2.75 -10.89
C CYS A 60 13.10 -1.96 -11.89
N SER A 61 12.47 -1.10 -12.68
CA SER A 61 13.18 -0.14 -13.54
C SER A 61 13.84 0.99 -12.74
N ARG A 62 13.42 1.20 -11.48
CA ARG A 62 13.92 2.25 -10.58
C ARG A 62 14.78 1.69 -9.46
N ALA A 63 15.63 2.55 -8.88
CA ALA A 63 16.58 2.21 -7.83
C ALA A 63 16.37 3.11 -6.60
N CYS A 64 15.31 2.87 -5.85
CA CYS A 64 15.08 3.57 -4.58
C CYS A 64 16.05 3.05 -3.50
N ASN A 65 16.74 3.96 -2.82
CA ASN A 65 17.80 3.61 -1.88
C ASN A 65 17.33 2.91 -0.59
N PHE A 66 16.03 2.84 -0.35
CA PHE A 66 15.43 2.13 0.77
C PHE A 66 14.95 0.72 0.44
N CYS A 67 14.81 0.39 -0.85
CA CYS A 67 14.08 -0.78 -1.35
C CYS A 67 15.02 -1.93 -1.70
N ASP A 68 14.72 -3.15 -1.24
CA ASP A 68 15.52 -4.36 -1.46
C ASP A 68 15.19 -5.06 -2.79
N VAL A 69 14.17 -4.59 -3.52
CA VAL A 69 13.81 -5.15 -4.83
C VAL A 69 14.93 -4.92 -5.84
N GLN A 70 15.30 -5.95 -6.56
CA GLN A 70 16.38 -5.91 -7.56
C GLN A 70 16.05 -4.94 -8.70
N THR A 71 17.09 -4.31 -9.27
CA THR A 71 16.95 -3.30 -10.33
C THR A 71 17.53 -3.76 -11.66
N GLY A 72 16.87 -3.36 -12.75
CA GLY A 72 17.29 -3.64 -14.12
C GLY A 72 17.08 -5.08 -14.56
N GLY A 73 17.33 -5.36 -15.84
CA GLY A 73 17.15 -6.69 -16.41
C GLY A 73 15.69 -7.11 -16.52
N MET A 74 14.83 -6.17 -16.95
CA MET A 74 13.38 -6.37 -17.05
C MET A 74 13.03 -7.50 -18.02
N GLU A 75 12.17 -8.40 -17.59
CA GLU A 75 11.60 -9.46 -18.43
C GLU A 75 10.29 -9.02 -19.09
N PRO A 76 9.86 -9.64 -20.21
CA PRO A 76 8.54 -9.45 -20.76
C PRO A 76 7.45 -9.76 -19.73
N LEU A 77 6.30 -9.09 -19.84
CA LEU A 77 5.15 -9.42 -19.01
C LEU A 77 4.66 -10.84 -19.29
N ASP A 78 4.33 -11.56 -18.24
CA ASP A 78 3.64 -12.85 -18.35
C ASP A 78 2.15 -12.59 -18.59
N PRO A 79 1.59 -12.95 -19.76
CA PRO A 79 0.18 -12.72 -20.05
C PRO A 79 -0.76 -13.56 -19.18
N ASP A 80 -0.26 -14.63 -18.55
CA ASP A 80 -1.04 -15.51 -17.69
C ASP A 80 -1.02 -15.06 -16.21
N GLU A 81 -0.17 -14.09 -15.83
CA GLU A 81 -0.06 -13.61 -14.45
C GLU A 81 -1.40 -13.11 -13.88
N PRO A 82 -2.26 -12.34 -14.59
CA PRO A 82 -3.55 -11.91 -14.05
C PRO A 82 -4.46 -13.09 -13.66
N ALA A 83 -4.52 -14.12 -14.49
CA ALA A 83 -5.29 -15.32 -14.22
C ALA A 83 -4.70 -16.13 -13.07
N ASN A 84 -3.37 -16.29 -13.05
CA ASN A 84 -2.65 -17.02 -12.02
C ASN A 84 -2.81 -16.38 -10.63
N VAL A 85 -2.80 -15.05 -10.56
CA VAL A 85 -3.06 -14.30 -9.31
C VAL A 85 -4.48 -14.55 -8.81
N ALA A 86 -5.48 -14.47 -9.69
CA ALA A 86 -6.87 -14.72 -9.32
C ALA A 86 -7.09 -16.17 -8.83
N ASP A 87 -6.45 -17.16 -9.46
CA ASP A 87 -6.51 -18.55 -9.03
C ASP A 87 -5.81 -18.77 -7.67
N ALA A 88 -4.65 -18.13 -7.44
CA ALA A 88 -3.94 -18.21 -6.17
C ALA A 88 -4.75 -17.63 -5.01
N ILE A 89 -5.44 -16.51 -5.24
CA ILE A 89 -6.34 -15.89 -4.25
C ILE A 89 -7.44 -16.85 -3.82
N ALA A 90 -8.07 -17.56 -4.79
CA ALA A 90 -9.10 -18.55 -4.51
C ALA A 90 -8.57 -19.72 -3.68
N GLU A 91 -7.38 -20.21 -4.02
CA GLU A 91 -6.77 -21.36 -3.35
C GLU A 91 -6.34 -21.03 -1.93
N ILE A 92 -5.82 -19.80 -1.70
CA ILE A 92 -5.42 -19.32 -0.38
C ILE A 92 -6.66 -18.96 0.47
N GLY A 93 -7.77 -18.57 -0.16
CA GLY A 93 -9.02 -18.22 0.52
C GLY A 93 -8.97 -16.83 1.16
N LEU A 94 -8.46 -15.83 0.43
CA LEU A 94 -8.38 -14.45 0.90
C LEU A 94 -9.72 -13.71 0.70
N ASP A 95 -10.11 -12.91 1.68
CA ASP A 95 -11.23 -11.97 1.59
C ASP A 95 -10.74 -10.53 1.23
N TYR A 96 -9.46 -10.29 1.42
CA TYR A 96 -8.79 -9.03 1.12
C TYR A 96 -7.43 -9.30 0.46
N VAL A 97 -7.17 -8.65 -0.66
CA VAL A 97 -5.89 -8.78 -1.37
C VAL A 97 -5.25 -7.42 -1.61
N VAL A 98 -3.94 -7.36 -1.44
CA VAL A 98 -3.14 -6.20 -1.84
C VAL A 98 -2.34 -6.57 -3.09
N LEU A 99 -2.50 -5.78 -4.14
CA LEU A 99 -1.68 -5.86 -5.34
C LEU A 99 -0.70 -4.70 -5.33
N THR A 100 0.54 -4.98 -5.62
CA THR A 100 1.54 -3.96 -5.93
C THR A 100 2.33 -4.39 -7.16
N SER A 101 3.29 -3.60 -7.59
CA SER A 101 4.16 -3.96 -8.69
C SER A 101 5.55 -3.36 -8.54
N VAL A 102 6.48 -3.87 -9.33
CA VAL A 102 7.69 -3.14 -9.67
C VAL A 102 7.36 -1.97 -10.60
N ASP A 103 8.21 -0.93 -10.64
CA ASP A 103 8.10 0.10 -11.68
C ASP A 103 8.55 -0.46 -13.02
N ARG A 104 7.78 -0.18 -14.08
CA ARG A 104 8.00 -0.61 -15.46
C ARG A 104 8.07 0.58 -16.42
N ASP A 105 8.95 1.55 -16.12
CA ASP A 105 9.19 2.71 -16.99
C ASP A 105 9.68 2.34 -18.40
N ASP A 106 10.05 1.07 -18.59
CA ASP A 106 10.44 0.48 -19.89
C ASP A 106 9.24 0.21 -20.81
N LEU A 107 8.04 0.11 -20.26
CA LEU A 107 6.82 -0.16 -21.03
C LEU A 107 6.11 1.14 -21.44
N PRO A 108 5.45 1.17 -22.61
CA PRO A 108 4.75 2.37 -23.10
C PRO A 108 3.60 2.85 -22.20
N ASP A 109 3.01 1.95 -21.43
CA ASP A 109 1.95 2.26 -20.47
C ASP A 109 2.37 1.96 -19.02
N GLN A 110 3.67 1.79 -18.80
CA GLN A 110 4.27 1.57 -17.48
C GLN A 110 3.59 0.43 -16.68
N GLY A 111 2.98 -0.54 -17.40
CA GLY A 111 2.29 -1.68 -16.81
C GLY A 111 0.85 -1.41 -16.33
N ALA A 112 0.31 -0.21 -16.54
CA ALA A 112 -1.05 0.13 -16.08
C ALA A 112 -2.13 -0.77 -16.70
N GLY A 113 -1.95 -1.23 -17.94
CA GLY A 113 -2.86 -2.17 -18.59
C GLY A 113 -2.88 -3.53 -17.91
N HIS A 114 -1.72 -4.08 -17.63
CA HIS A 114 -1.55 -5.36 -16.96
C HIS A 114 -2.11 -5.33 -15.53
N PHE A 115 -1.85 -4.25 -14.80
CA PHE A 115 -2.41 -4.02 -13.47
C PHE A 115 -3.94 -4.00 -13.49
N ALA A 116 -4.53 -3.23 -14.42
CA ALA A 116 -5.98 -3.13 -14.58
C ALA A 116 -6.62 -4.45 -14.99
N GLU A 117 -5.95 -5.27 -15.81
CA GLU A 117 -6.39 -6.60 -16.17
C GLU A 117 -6.43 -7.53 -14.96
N THR A 118 -5.38 -7.52 -14.14
CA THR A 118 -5.32 -8.32 -12.90
C THR A 118 -6.48 -7.98 -11.96
N ILE A 119 -6.78 -6.69 -11.76
CA ILE A 119 -7.93 -6.26 -10.93
C ILE A 119 -9.24 -6.85 -11.47
N ARG A 120 -9.48 -6.74 -12.81
CA ARG A 120 -10.70 -7.23 -13.43
C ARG A 120 -10.83 -8.75 -13.35
N GLU A 121 -9.74 -9.49 -13.56
CA GLU A 121 -9.73 -10.95 -13.42
C GLU A 121 -10.09 -11.38 -11.99
N ILE A 122 -9.52 -10.74 -10.99
CA ILE A 122 -9.83 -11.01 -9.59
C ILE A 122 -11.30 -10.73 -9.30
N LYS A 123 -11.80 -9.53 -9.62
CA LYS A 123 -13.19 -9.15 -9.34
C LYS A 123 -14.22 -10.00 -10.12
N ALA A 124 -13.88 -10.42 -11.34
CA ALA A 124 -14.74 -11.30 -12.13
C ALA A 124 -14.88 -12.71 -11.54
N ARG A 125 -13.78 -13.27 -11.01
CA ARG A 125 -13.76 -14.61 -10.41
C ARG A 125 -14.18 -14.63 -8.94
N HIS A 126 -13.94 -13.53 -8.22
CA HIS A 126 -14.20 -13.38 -6.79
C HIS A 126 -14.98 -12.08 -6.49
N PRO A 127 -16.29 -12.00 -6.82
CA PRO A 127 -17.07 -10.75 -6.74
C PRO A 127 -17.19 -10.15 -5.34
N GLY A 128 -16.86 -10.90 -4.30
CA GLY A 128 -16.94 -10.43 -2.90
C GLY A 128 -15.61 -10.04 -2.28
N ILE A 129 -14.50 -10.19 -3.03
CA ILE A 129 -13.17 -9.86 -2.50
C ILE A 129 -12.94 -8.35 -2.55
N LEU A 130 -12.25 -7.84 -1.53
CA LEU A 130 -11.78 -6.46 -1.52
C LEU A 130 -10.37 -6.38 -2.10
N VAL A 131 -10.18 -5.46 -3.03
CA VAL A 131 -8.92 -5.28 -3.76
C VAL A 131 -8.31 -3.92 -3.45
N GLU A 132 -7.20 -3.91 -2.72
CA GLU A 132 -6.32 -2.75 -2.58
C GLU A 132 -5.22 -2.83 -3.64
N VAL A 133 -4.90 -1.71 -4.27
CA VAL A 133 -3.81 -1.63 -5.22
C VAL A 133 -2.81 -0.56 -4.81
N LEU A 134 -1.54 -0.93 -4.63
CA LEU A 134 -0.44 0.00 -4.42
C LEU A 134 0.25 0.23 -5.77
N ILE A 135 -0.10 1.32 -6.41
CA ILE A 135 0.34 1.64 -7.78
C ILE A 135 1.65 2.45 -7.80
N PRO A 136 2.46 2.32 -8.86
CA PRO A 136 3.53 3.27 -9.15
C PRO A 136 2.97 4.66 -9.48
N ASP A 137 3.85 5.67 -9.58
CA ASP A 137 3.41 7.02 -9.88
C ASP A 137 3.03 7.25 -11.36
N PHE A 138 3.31 6.28 -12.24
CA PHE A 138 3.10 6.39 -13.68
C PHE A 138 3.63 7.70 -14.27
N GLN A 139 4.70 8.28 -13.68
CA GLN A 139 5.25 9.60 -14.02
C GLN A 139 4.19 10.73 -14.02
N GLY A 140 3.12 10.58 -13.25
CA GLY A 140 2.01 11.52 -13.16
C GLY A 140 1.03 11.48 -14.35
N GLU A 141 1.16 10.52 -15.27
CA GLU A 141 0.30 10.43 -16.46
C GLU A 141 -1.14 10.05 -16.11
N GLU A 142 -2.02 11.03 -16.19
CA GLU A 142 -3.45 10.90 -15.85
C GLU A 142 -4.15 9.73 -16.58
N ARG A 143 -3.81 9.50 -17.86
CA ARG A 143 -4.40 8.42 -18.66
C ARG A 143 -4.09 7.04 -18.08
N LEU A 144 -2.96 6.87 -17.38
CA LEU A 144 -2.55 5.61 -16.78
C LEU A 144 -3.21 5.40 -15.42
N VAL A 145 -3.27 6.45 -14.59
CA VAL A 145 -4.04 6.44 -13.34
C VAL A 145 -5.52 6.13 -13.65
N ARG A 146 -6.07 6.71 -14.70
CA ARG A 146 -7.45 6.46 -15.13
C ARG A 146 -7.72 5.00 -15.48
N LYS A 147 -6.77 4.28 -16.09
CA LYS A 147 -6.92 2.84 -16.36
C LYS A 147 -7.13 2.03 -15.08
N ILE A 148 -6.44 2.41 -14.00
CA ILE A 148 -6.59 1.75 -12.69
C ILE A 148 -7.95 2.07 -12.08
N ILE A 149 -8.36 3.35 -12.11
CA ILE A 149 -9.69 3.78 -11.64
C ILE A 149 -10.80 3.02 -12.38
N ASP A 150 -10.70 2.90 -13.71
CA ASP A 150 -11.69 2.21 -14.56
C ASP A 150 -11.68 0.66 -14.36
N ALA A 151 -10.72 0.11 -13.64
CA ALA A 151 -10.71 -1.30 -13.21
C ALA A 151 -11.44 -1.54 -11.88
N ASP A 152 -11.84 -0.45 -11.21
CA ASP A 152 -12.72 -0.42 -10.03
C ASP A 152 -12.19 -1.23 -8.82
N PRO A 153 -10.95 -0.99 -8.34
CA PRO A 153 -10.50 -1.53 -7.07
C PRO A 153 -11.21 -0.80 -5.90
N ASP A 154 -11.15 -1.37 -4.69
CA ASP A 154 -11.79 -0.78 -3.51
C ASP A 154 -10.91 0.30 -2.84
N VAL A 155 -9.57 0.16 -2.98
CA VAL A 155 -8.59 1.13 -2.48
C VAL A 155 -7.49 1.33 -3.53
N ILE A 156 -7.14 2.57 -3.81
CA ILE A 156 -5.94 2.92 -4.57
C ILE A 156 -4.93 3.58 -3.65
N ALA A 157 -3.79 2.91 -3.45
CA ALA A 157 -2.67 3.42 -2.70
C ALA A 157 -1.53 3.87 -3.62
N HIS A 158 -0.85 4.92 -3.22
CA HIS A 158 0.45 5.33 -3.74
C HIS A 158 1.29 5.95 -2.64
N ASN A 159 2.48 5.42 -2.39
CA ASN A 159 3.30 5.86 -1.28
C ASN A 159 4.12 7.11 -1.60
N VAL A 160 4.09 8.10 -0.73
CA VAL A 160 5.03 9.23 -0.81
C VAL A 160 6.39 8.90 -0.21
N GLU A 161 6.46 7.85 0.60
CA GLU A 161 7.61 7.23 1.25
C GLU A 161 8.30 8.10 2.31
N THR A 162 8.54 9.37 2.03
CA THR A 162 9.21 10.29 2.96
C THR A 162 8.82 11.74 2.68
N VAL A 163 9.27 12.64 3.55
CA VAL A 163 9.02 14.09 3.45
C VAL A 163 9.69 14.73 2.22
N SER A 164 9.19 15.87 1.79
CA SER A 164 9.62 16.56 0.55
C SER A 164 11.14 16.74 0.44
N ARG A 165 11.81 17.16 1.51
CA ARG A 165 13.28 17.38 1.54
C ARG A 165 14.09 16.10 1.28
N LEU A 166 13.56 14.94 1.68
CA LEU A 166 14.27 13.67 1.64
C LEU A 166 13.94 12.81 0.41
N GLN A 167 13.14 13.30 -0.52
CA GLN A 167 12.75 12.52 -1.70
C GLN A 167 13.97 11.98 -2.48
N PHE A 168 14.88 12.85 -2.90
CA PHE A 168 16.01 12.43 -3.73
C PHE A 168 17.05 11.53 -3.04
N PRO A 169 17.37 11.75 -1.73
CA PRO A 169 18.24 10.80 -1.02
C PRO A 169 17.59 9.43 -0.82
N VAL A 170 16.25 9.34 -0.76
CA VAL A 170 15.52 8.11 -0.40
C VAL A 170 14.99 7.39 -1.62
N ARG A 171 14.37 8.11 -2.56
CA ARG A 171 13.71 7.56 -3.75
C ARG A 171 14.55 7.71 -5.01
N ASP A 172 14.21 6.94 -6.04
CA ASP A 172 14.74 7.13 -7.40
C ASP A 172 14.41 8.55 -7.90
N ARG A 173 15.27 9.10 -8.74
CA ARG A 173 15.14 10.47 -9.27
C ARG A 173 13.89 10.71 -10.10
N ARG A 174 13.29 9.66 -10.64
CA ARG A 174 12.02 9.71 -11.40
C ARG A 174 10.79 9.82 -10.51
N ALA A 175 10.93 9.46 -9.24
CA ALA A 175 9.89 9.68 -8.25
C ALA A 175 10.03 11.07 -7.63
N GLY A 176 8.92 11.76 -7.43
CA GLY A 176 8.91 13.12 -6.87
C GLY A 176 7.76 13.35 -5.93
N TYR A 177 7.95 14.26 -4.96
CA TYR A 177 6.95 14.58 -3.95
C TYR A 177 5.64 15.06 -4.58
N GLU A 178 5.68 16.13 -5.36
CA GLU A 178 4.50 16.69 -6.03
C GLU A 178 3.86 15.72 -7.02
N GLN A 179 4.68 14.89 -7.67
CA GLN A 179 4.19 13.84 -8.57
C GLN A 179 3.37 12.81 -7.79
N SER A 180 3.85 12.36 -6.64
CA SER A 180 3.12 11.41 -5.78
C SER A 180 1.82 12.01 -5.23
N LEU A 181 1.85 13.26 -4.78
CA LEU A 181 0.64 13.98 -4.36
C LEU A 181 -0.37 14.11 -5.50
N SER A 182 0.11 14.43 -6.71
CA SER A 182 -0.75 14.56 -7.91
C SER A 182 -1.43 13.25 -8.28
N VAL A 183 -0.77 12.11 -8.15
CA VAL A 183 -1.38 10.79 -8.42
C VAL A 183 -2.55 10.55 -7.46
N LEU A 184 -2.37 10.78 -6.17
CA LEU A 184 -3.42 10.62 -5.17
C LEU A 184 -4.60 11.59 -5.39
N GLU A 185 -4.30 12.87 -5.70
CA GLU A 185 -5.31 13.87 -6.03
C GLU A 185 -6.12 13.49 -7.28
N GLN A 186 -5.48 12.88 -8.29
CA GLN A 186 -6.18 12.42 -9.49
C GLN A 186 -7.19 11.31 -9.16
N VAL A 187 -6.86 10.40 -8.26
CA VAL A 187 -7.79 9.34 -7.81
C VAL A 187 -8.97 9.96 -7.06
N GLU A 188 -8.70 10.80 -6.07
CA GLU A 188 -9.74 11.44 -5.25
C GLU A 188 -10.72 12.26 -6.09
N ARG A 189 -10.20 13.03 -7.06
CA ARG A 189 -11.05 13.90 -7.90
C ARG A 189 -11.88 13.18 -8.96
N LYS A 190 -11.56 11.94 -9.29
CA LYS A 190 -12.14 11.22 -10.44
C LYS A 190 -12.89 9.96 -10.07
N SER A 191 -12.91 9.61 -8.80
CA SER A 191 -13.58 8.40 -8.31
C SER A 191 -14.00 8.55 -6.85
N ASP A 192 -14.87 7.64 -6.43
CA ASP A 192 -15.25 7.44 -5.03
C ASP A 192 -14.43 6.30 -4.38
N ILE A 193 -13.29 5.95 -4.99
CA ILE A 193 -12.38 4.93 -4.46
C ILE A 193 -11.57 5.54 -3.31
N TYR A 194 -11.39 4.78 -2.23
CA TYR A 194 -10.55 5.22 -1.11
C TYR A 194 -9.10 5.39 -1.52
N THR A 195 -8.49 6.47 -1.04
CA THR A 195 -7.08 6.78 -1.29
C THR A 195 -6.22 6.48 -0.07
N LYS A 196 -5.05 5.89 -0.30
CA LYS A 196 -4.13 5.53 0.77
C LYS A 196 -2.69 5.88 0.42
N THR A 197 -1.91 6.21 1.44
CA THR A 197 -0.47 6.46 1.31
C THR A 197 0.32 5.96 2.51
N SER A 198 1.64 5.88 2.36
CA SER A 198 2.55 5.49 3.43
C SER A 198 3.74 6.44 3.53
N ILE A 199 4.18 6.67 4.77
CA ILE A 199 5.39 7.41 5.11
C ILE A 199 6.25 6.53 6.01
N MET A 200 7.52 6.36 5.65
CA MET A 200 8.53 5.73 6.49
C MET A 200 9.26 6.79 7.31
N LEU A 201 9.35 6.56 8.63
CA LEU A 201 10.09 7.40 9.56
C LEU A 201 11.46 6.79 9.86
N GLY A 202 12.45 7.63 10.12
CA GLY A 202 13.81 7.20 10.42
C GLY A 202 14.84 7.54 9.34
N HIS A 203 14.48 8.33 8.33
CA HIS A 203 15.38 8.84 7.30
C HIS A 203 16.05 10.18 7.66
N GLY A 204 15.71 10.78 8.82
CA GLY A 204 16.22 12.07 9.27
C GLY A 204 15.27 13.24 9.02
N GLU A 205 13.98 12.97 8.92
CA GLU A 205 12.90 13.94 8.88
C GLU A 205 12.72 14.61 10.24
N TYR A 206 12.26 15.85 10.23
CA TYR A 206 11.85 16.59 11.41
C TYR A 206 10.34 16.50 11.63
N ASP A 207 9.89 16.63 12.87
CA ASP A 207 8.46 16.54 13.23
C ASP A 207 7.57 17.49 12.43
N HIS A 208 8.03 18.73 12.20
CA HIS A 208 7.27 19.70 11.40
C HIS A 208 7.17 19.31 9.92
N GLU A 209 8.14 18.54 9.37
CA GLU A 209 8.09 18.03 7.99
C GLU A 209 7.12 16.87 7.87
N ILE A 210 7.04 16.00 8.89
CA ILE A 210 6.05 14.90 8.95
C ILE A 210 4.64 15.50 8.99
N TYR A 211 4.42 16.49 9.89
CA TYR A 211 3.15 17.19 9.99
C TYR A 211 2.76 17.83 8.66
N GLN A 212 3.68 18.58 8.04
CA GLN A 212 3.43 19.24 6.75
C GLN A 212 3.10 18.23 5.66
N THR A 213 3.83 17.12 5.60
CA THR A 213 3.55 16.06 4.61
C THR A 213 2.16 15.47 4.79
N MET A 214 1.74 15.20 6.03
CA MET A 214 0.38 14.73 6.30
C MET A 214 -0.66 15.81 5.95
N ALA A 215 -0.40 17.08 6.24
CA ALA A 215 -1.29 18.18 5.88
C ALA A 215 -1.44 18.32 4.36
N ASP A 216 -0.32 18.27 3.61
CA ASP A 216 -0.33 18.31 2.14
C ASP A 216 -1.14 17.15 1.54
N LEU A 217 -0.99 15.95 2.10
CA LEU A 217 -1.75 14.76 1.69
C LEU A 217 -3.25 14.94 1.96
N ARG A 218 -3.59 15.46 3.12
CA ARG A 218 -5.00 15.68 3.48
C ARG A 218 -5.64 16.78 2.63
N GLU A 219 -4.90 17.83 2.27
CA GLU A 219 -5.33 18.87 1.33
C GLU A 219 -5.65 18.29 -0.06
N ARG A 220 -4.92 17.25 -0.49
CA ARG A 220 -5.17 16.49 -1.73
C ARG A 220 -6.26 15.43 -1.60
N GLY A 221 -6.95 15.36 -0.44
CA GLY A 221 -8.09 14.48 -0.21
C GLY A 221 -7.75 13.05 0.17
N VAL A 222 -6.50 12.75 0.55
CA VAL A 222 -6.10 11.38 0.94
C VAL A 222 -6.84 10.94 2.20
N ASP A 223 -7.43 9.74 2.15
CA ASP A 223 -8.29 9.21 3.20
C ASP A 223 -7.50 8.48 4.29
N ILE A 224 -6.50 7.69 3.90
CA ILE A 224 -5.78 6.77 4.78
C ILE A 224 -4.29 7.04 4.71
N VAL A 225 -3.65 7.12 5.89
CA VAL A 225 -2.19 7.23 5.98
C VAL A 225 -1.61 6.14 6.86
N THR A 226 -0.47 5.59 6.47
CA THR A 226 0.29 4.67 7.33
C THR A 226 1.66 5.26 7.67
N LEU A 227 2.09 5.09 8.90
CA LEU A 227 3.39 5.55 9.42
C LEU A 227 4.13 4.37 10.01
N GLY A 228 5.29 4.02 9.42
CA GLY A 228 6.11 2.91 9.86
C GLY A 228 7.58 3.27 10.02
N GLN A 229 8.33 2.54 10.84
CA GLN A 229 9.77 2.72 10.96
C GLN A 229 10.48 2.16 9.72
N TYR A 230 11.35 2.95 9.10
CA TYR A 230 12.30 2.44 8.13
C TYR A 230 13.24 1.43 8.80
N LEU A 231 13.28 0.23 8.24
CA LEU A 231 14.22 -0.82 8.66
C LEU A 231 15.14 -1.10 7.48
N ARG A 232 16.43 -0.88 7.70
CA ARG A 232 17.46 -1.06 6.67
C ARG A 232 17.54 -2.52 6.20
N PRO A 233 17.27 -2.81 4.92
CA PRO A 233 17.27 -4.20 4.44
C PRO A 233 18.67 -4.83 4.45
N SER A 234 19.69 -4.10 4.03
CA SER A 234 21.09 -4.53 4.02
C SER A 234 22.06 -3.37 4.22
N MET A 235 23.34 -3.65 4.35
CA MET A 235 24.39 -2.61 4.52
C MET A 235 24.56 -1.71 3.30
N ASP A 236 24.04 -2.10 2.14
CA ASP A 236 24.10 -1.34 0.90
C ASP A 236 23.00 -0.28 0.77
N HIS A 237 21.98 -0.35 1.66
CA HIS A 237 20.85 0.60 1.71
C HIS A 237 21.15 1.77 2.65
N LEU A 238 20.26 2.77 2.65
CA LEU A 238 20.35 3.94 3.52
C LEU A 238 20.45 3.56 4.99
N GLU A 239 21.30 4.26 5.72
CA GLU A 239 21.37 4.11 7.17
C GLU A 239 20.12 4.66 7.84
N VAL A 240 19.63 3.95 8.87
CA VAL A 240 18.59 4.47 9.76
C VAL A 240 19.18 5.63 10.54
N GLN A 241 18.60 6.81 10.40
CA GLN A 241 19.10 8.02 11.09
C GLN A 241 18.63 8.08 12.55
N HIS A 242 17.43 7.56 12.82
CA HIS A 242 16.89 7.47 14.17
C HIS A 242 15.81 6.39 14.26
N TYR A 243 15.58 5.89 15.46
CA TYR A 243 14.46 5.02 15.80
C TYR A 243 13.53 5.79 16.74
N ASP A 244 12.28 5.95 16.31
CA ASP A 244 11.30 6.64 17.13
C ASP A 244 10.70 5.71 18.19
N HIS A 245 10.44 6.29 19.40
CA HIS A 245 9.74 5.56 20.44
C HIS A 245 8.29 5.25 20.01
N PRO A 246 7.73 4.08 20.38
CA PRO A 246 6.34 3.73 20.04
C PRO A 246 5.31 4.82 20.37
N ASP A 247 5.47 5.56 21.48
CA ASP A 247 4.56 6.65 21.86
C ASP A 247 4.52 7.79 20.83
N LYS A 248 5.59 7.98 20.06
CA LYS A 248 5.61 8.98 18.97
C LYS A 248 4.69 8.59 17.84
N TYR A 249 4.64 7.29 17.51
CA TYR A 249 3.71 6.77 16.52
C TYR A 249 2.26 6.96 16.96
N GLU A 250 1.95 6.73 18.24
CA GLU A 250 0.62 7.00 18.79
C GLU A 250 0.27 8.49 18.72
N THR A 251 1.24 9.36 18.95
CA THR A 251 1.06 10.81 18.78
C THR A 251 0.72 11.16 17.35
N TRP A 252 1.44 10.59 16.37
CA TRP A 252 1.17 10.83 14.95
C TRP A 252 -0.18 10.27 14.51
N ARG A 253 -0.61 9.13 15.05
CA ARG A 253 -1.95 8.60 14.79
C ARG A 253 -3.03 9.62 15.20
N ARG A 254 -2.92 10.15 16.41
CA ARG A 254 -3.86 11.16 16.92
C ARG A 254 -3.83 12.44 16.09
N VAL A 255 -2.66 12.94 15.74
CA VAL A 255 -2.52 14.12 14.87
C VAL A 255 -3.20 13.87 13.52
N ALA A 256 -2.97 12.72 12.91
CA ALA A 256 -3.57 12.37 11.63
C ALA A 256 -5.10 12.31 11.70
N GLU A 257 -5.65 11.59 12.68
CA GLU A 257 -7.10 11.37 12.78
C GLU A 257 -7.84 12.55 13.40
N GLU A 258 -7.37 13.08 14.55
CA GLU A 258 -8.10 14.08 15.34
C GLU A 258 -7.84 15.52 14.88
N GLU A 259 -6.63 15.85 14.36
CA GLU A 259 -6.27 17.20 13.96
C GLU A 259 -6.38 17.41 12.45
N LEU A 260 -5.86 16.47 11.64
CA LEU A 260 -5.83 16.60 10.18
C LEU A 260 -7.02 15.93 9.48
N GLY A 261 -7.69 14.97 10.14
CA GLY A 261 -8.92 14.36 9.66
C GLY A 261 -8.76 13.31 8.58
N PHE A 262 -7.72 12.53 8.69
CA PHE A 262 -7.68 11.27 7.98
C PHE A 262 -8.79 10.35 8.52
N LEU A 263 -9.40 9.56 7.64
CA LEU A 263 -10.41 8.58 8.05
C LEU A 263 -9.80 7.49 8.94
N TYR A 264 -8.55 7.15 8.64
CA TYR A 264 -7.82 6.13 9.38
C TYR A 264 -6.30 6.37 9.29
N CYS A 265 -5.59 6.11 10.40
CA CYS A 265 -4.14 6.15 10.46
C CYS A 265 -3.60 4.90 11.15
N ALA A 266 -2.94 4.01 10.39
CA ALA A 266 -2.13 2.97 10.99
C ALA A 266 -0.74 3.51 11.29
N SER A 267 -0.35 3.54 12.56
CA SER A 267 0.94 4.11 12.97
C SER A 267 1.64 3.23 14.01
N GLY A 268 2.86 2.84 13.73
CA GLY A 268 3.66 2.00 14.64
C GLY A 268 4.97 1.53 14.03
N PRO A 269 5.97 1.14 14.84
CA PRO A 269 7.28 0.75 14.34
C PRO A 269 7.26 -0.41 13.33
N MET A 270 6.32 -1.33 13.47
CA MET A 270 6.19 -2.49 12.58
C MET A 270 5.15 -2.29 11.48
N VAL A 271 4.45 -1.16 11.44
CA VAL A 271 3.47 -0.87 10.39
C VAL A 271 4.17 -0.77 9.03
N ARG A 272 3.53 -1.31 8.01
CA ARG A 272 3.90 -1.25 6.59
C ARG A 272 2.67 -0.83 5.79
N SER A 273 2.85 -0.40 4.55
CA SER A 273 1.75 0.05 3.70
C SER A 273 0.61 -0.97 3.58
N SER A 274 0.93 -2.26 3.59
CA SER A 274 -0.05 -3.36 3.51
C SER A 274 -0.18 -4.20 4.79
N TYR A 275 0.44 -3.76 5.92
CA TYR A 275 0.37 -4.50 7.17
C TYR A 275 -1.05 -4.51 7.72
N LYS A 276 -1.63 -5.72 7.86
CA LYS A 276 -3.01 -5.92 8.34
C LYS A 276 -4.04 -5.02 7.65
N ALA A 277 -3.81 -4.70 6.37
CA ALA A 277 -4.63 -3.76 5.63
C ALA A 277 -6.10 -4.18 5.61
N GLY A 278 -6.37 -5.48 5.45
CA GLY A 278 -7.72 -6.04 5.49
C GLY A 278 -8.40 -5.89 6.84
N GLU A 279 -7.72 -6.24 7.94
CA GLU A 279 -8.31 -6.19 9.28
C GLU A 279 -8.67 -4.76 9.70
N LEU A 280 -7.76 -3.82 9.47
CA LEU A 280 -7.89 -2.46 9.98
C LEU A 280 -8.85 -1.61 9.15
N PHE A 281 -8.91 -1.84 7.83
CA PHE A 281 -9.77 -1.09 6.93
C PHE A 281 -11.20 -1.66 6.86
N VAL A 282 -11.31 -3.00 6.79
CA VAL A 282 -12.60 -3.69 6.66
C VAL A 282 -13.45 -3.49 7.92
N ASP A 283 -12.84 -3.58 9.10
CA ASP A 283 -13.58 -3.41 10.36
C ASP A 283 -13.99 -1.96 10.60
N ALA A 284 -13.13 -0.99 10.27
CA ALA A 284 -13.41 0.41 10.60
C ALA A 284 -14.39 1.11 9.64
N ILE A 285 -14.39 0.76 8.36
CA ILE A 285 -15.10 1.55 7.34
C ILE A 285 -16.09 0.71 6.53
N LEU A 286 -15.70 -0.46 6.04
CA LEU A 286 -16.54 -1.23 5.12
C LEU A 286 -17.64 -2.04 5.82
N ARG A 287 -17.41 -2.56 7.03
CA ARG A 287 -18.46 -3.28 7.81
C ARG A 287 -19.56 -2.36 8.32
N GLU A 288 -19.27 -1.07 8.49
CA GLU A 288 -20.31 -0.09 8.84
C GLU A 288 -21.23 0.26 7.66
N GLY A 289 -20.93 -0.25 6.44
CA GLY A 289 -21.75 -0.03 5.25
C GLY A 289 -21.80 1.43 4.80
N LYS A 290 -20.84 2.23 5.21
CA LYS A 290 -20.72 3.62 4.79
C LYS A 290 -20.09 3.67 3.40
N ASP A 291 -20.76 4.36 2.49
CA ASP A 291 -20.12 4.78 1.25
C ASP A 291 -19.03 5.84 1.52
N VAL A 292 -18.10 5.98 0.58
CA VAL A 292 -16.95 6.89 0.69
C VAL A 292 -17.37 8.33 0.97
N GLU A 293 -18.41 8.82 0.32
CA GLU A 293 -18.92 10.19 0.53
C GLU A 293 -19.41 10.39 1.96
N THR A 294 -20.16 9.43 2.48
CA THR A 294 -20.68 9.47 3.86
C THR A 294 -19.55 9.43 4.88
N ALA A 295 -18.54 8.54 4.69
CA ALA A 295 -17.39 8.45 5.56
C ALA A 295 -16.57 9.74 5.57
N ARG A 296 -16.30 10.32 4.38
CA ARG A 296 -15.62 11.61 4.23
C ARG A 296 -16.41 12.77 4.85
N ALA A 297 -17.73 12.79 4.70
CA ALA A 297 -18.59 13.81 5.27
C ALA A 297 -18.62 13.75 6.80
N ASP A 298 -18.67 12.57 7.39
CA ASP A 298 -18.65 12.36 8.84
C ASP A 298 -17.33 12.83 9.45
N ALA A 299 -16.19 12.49 8.82
CA ALA A 299 -14.86 12.96 9.26
C ALA A 299 -14.76 14.49 9.22
N ARG A 300 -15.25 15.15 8.17
CA ARG A 300 -15.29 16.62 8.06
C ARG A 300 -16.17 17.28 9.13
N ARG A 301 -17.29 16.65 9.53
CA ARG A 301 -18.19 17.16 10.58
C ARG A 301 -17.55 17.11 11.95
N GLN A 302 -16.78 16.07 12.26
CA GLN A 302 -16.09 15.92 13.54
C GLN A 302 -15.01 16.98 13.76
N GLN A 303 -14.48 17.57 12.71
CA GLN A 303 -13.44 18.63 12.73
C GLN A 303 -14.01 20.05 12.82
N SER A 304 -15.30 20.25 12.52
CA SER A 304 -15.89 21.58 12.67
C SER A 304 -15.95 21.93 14.16
N PRO A 305 -15.29 23.01 14.63
CA PRO A 305 -15.38 23.40 16.03
C PRO A 305 -16.84 23.58 16.38
N GLN A 306 -17.30 22.88 17.43
CA GLN A 306 -18.59 23.20 18.04
C GLN A 306 -18.50 24.65 18.49
N THR A 307 -19.04 25.57 17.71
CA THR A 307 -19.31 26.93 18.14
C THR A 307 -20.32 26.81 19.27
N GLU A 308 -19.82 26.73 20.51
CA GLU A 308 -20.64 26.94 21.70
C GLU A 308 -21.29 28.31 21.57
N SER A 309 -22.60 28.29 21.54
CA SER A 309 -23.49 29.45 21.55
C SER A 309 -23.60 30.02 22.97
#